data_0a73351611ba53d4fd43347aca1f9b68
#
_entry.id   0a73351611ba53d4fd43347aca1f9b68
#
_cell.length_a   1.000
_cell.length_b   1.000
_cell.length_c   1.000
_cell.angle_alpha   90.00
_cell.angle_beta   90.00
_cell.angle_gamma   90.00
#
_symmetry.space_group_name_H-M   'P 1'
#
loop_
_entity.id
_entity.type
_entity.pdbx_description
1 polymer ?
#
loop_
_entity_poly.entity_id
_entity_poly.type
_entity_poly.pdbx_seq_one_letter_code
_entity_poly.pdbx_strand_id
1 'polypeptide(L)'
;MVLPSLKTQVPKNGQTWESSTSRVAAIFGANASGKSTIVRGALIRLSQAVRAPGGHLYHPYLLQNPLNPQTTYTLSFTHEQVRYDYRVQADKSGAIALETMHAYPKGTARLLFERRTQKDSTVTVKAGSSLKGATQEVRKITQPDQLFLAVARQYGHETLAPLARVLAYDFYFMDGMASRQTNIVTIMRMIIRNIDLWERSMSALAQVADIGVTRLEVDRKKLPPEFIEVANIRQVAGFGPELSHEDMLESAQALNLYHRGVHGEEVRLGLSAQSDGTLSWLVLAGRAVAALQGGAVLVVDELESSLHPTLAAELVSMFKNPDMNRTGAQLIFTSHDATLLGNIPMRLLDSPEVWFTEKNDEGASEIFSLEEFDTRPKSNIQKQYLTGAFGAIPTTYMSELRAILETEQ
;
A
#
# COMPACT_ATOMS: atom_id res chain seq x y z
N MET A 1 -9.65 2.07 1.68
CA MET A 1 -10.74 1.14 1.32
C MET A 1 -12.00 1.66 2.01
N VAL A 2 -13.05 1.96 1.26
CA VAL A 2 -14.33 2.38 1.84
C VAL A 2 -15.03 1.13 2.35
N LEU A 3 -15.51 1.16 3.59
CA LEU A 3 -16.26 0.04 4.17
C LEU A 3 -17.43 -0.35 3.25
N PRO A 4 -17.77 -1.65 3.10
CA PRO A 4 -18.89 -2.09 2.29
C PRO A 4 -20.21 -1.40 2.66
N SER A 5 -20.44 -1.18 3.95
CA SER A 5 -21.57 -0.44 4.49
C SER A 5 -21.65 1.02 4.02
N LEU A 6 -20.53 1.61 3.56
CA LEU A 6 -20.45 3.00 3.10
C LEU A 6 -20.52 3.15 1.58
N LYS A 7 -20.55 2.05 0.81
CA LYS A 7 -20.70 2.14 -0.66
C LYS A 7 -21.97 2.85 -1.08
N THR A 8 -22.99 2.84 -0.24
CA THR A 8 -24.30 3.43 -0.50
C THR A 8 -24.75 4.47 0.52
N GLN A 9 -23.98 4.67 1.62
CA GLN A 9 -24.37 5.57 2.71
C GLN A 9 -23.57 6.88 2.66
N VAL A 10 -24.28 7.98 2.83
CA VAL A 10 -23.68 9.29 3.08
C VAL A 10 -23.28 9.36 4.56
N PRO A 11 -22.16 9.98 4.94
CA PRO A 11 -21.83 10.20 6.34
C PRO A 11 -22.99 10.87 7.08
N LYS A 12 -23.34 10.38 8.29
CA LYS A 12 -24.40 10.94 9.12
C LYS A 12 -24.02 12.35 9.56
N ASN A 13 -25.02 13.13 9.99
CA ASN A 13 -24.78 14.49 10.52
C ASN A 13 -23.64 14.50 11.56
N GLY A 14 -22.65 15.35 11.34
CA GLY A 14 -21.45 15.47 12.19
C GLY A 14 -20.30 14.50 11.84
N GLN A 15 -20.49 13.57 10.90
CA GLN A 15 -19.44 12.70 10.38
C GLN A 15 -18.93 13.19 9.03
N THR A 16 -17.67 12.95 8.76
CA THR A 16 -17.02 13.21 7.46
C THR A 16 -16.73 11.88 6.77
N TRP A 17 -16.44 11.91 5.47
CA TRP A 17 -15.97 10.72 4.77
C TRP A 17 -14.69 10.15 5.38
N GLU A 18 -13.78 11.02 5.81
CA GLU A 18 -12.52 10.61 6.47
C GLU A 18 -12.77 9.95 7.83
N SER A 19 -13.68 10.50 8.66
CA SER A 19 -14.04 9.88 9.93
C SER A 19 -14.81 8.57 9.79
N SER A 20 -15.40 8.34 8.61
CA SER A 20 -16.16 7.14 8.25
C SER A 20 -15.32 6.10 7.49
N THR A 21 -14.02 6.33 7.35
CA THR A 21 -13.11 5.42 6.65
C THR A 21 -12.27 4.64 7.66
N SER A 22 -12.16 3.32 7.51
CA SER A 22 -11.30 2.49 8.37
C SER A 22 -9.84 2.91 8.25
N ARG A 23 -9.13 2.91 9.38
CA ARG A 23 -7.67 3.18 9.43
C ARG A 23 -6.85 1.95 9.06
N VAL A 24 -7.46 0.78 9.15
CA VAL A 24 -6.81 -0.49 8.87
C VAL A 24 -7.70 -1.33 7.95
N ALA A 25 -7.10 -2.04 7.00
CA ALA A 25 -7.73 -3.09 6.22
C ALA A 25 -6.77 -4.27 6.13
N ALA A 26 -7.14 -5.37 6.78
CA ALA A 26 -6.37 -6.61 6.83
C ALA A 26 -7.01 -7.66 5.90
N ILE A 27 -6.26 -8.16 4.93
CA ILE A 27 -6.74 -9.10 3.92
C ILE A 27 -6.15 -10.48 4.20
N PHE A 28 -6.97 -11.42 4.59
CA PHE A 28 -6.62 -12.81 4.89
C PHE A 28 -7.05 -13.75 3.77
N GLY A 29 -6.46 -14.94 3.72
CA GLY A 29 -6.84 -15.98 2.77
C GLY A 29 -5.71 -16.98 2.54
N ALA A 30 -6.04 -18.09 1.92
CA ALA A 30 -5.09 -19.14 1.56
C ALA A 30 -3.99 -18.62 0.59
N ASN A 31 -2.91 -19.38 0.47
CA ASN A 31 -1.90 -19.13 -0.58
C ASN A 31 -2.56 -19.19 -1.95
N ALA A 32 -2.15 -18.30 -2.85
CA ALA A 32 -2.71 -18.14 -4.19
C ALA A 32 -4.20 -17.74 -4.27
N SER A 33 -4.84 -17.31 -3.16
CA SER A 33 -6.23 -16.83 -3.18
C SER A 33 -6.41 -15.47 -3.87
N GLY A 34 -5.31 -14.75 -4.16
CA GLY A 34 -5.37 -13.46 -4.86
C GLY A 34 -5.07 -12.22 -3.98
N LYS A 35 -4.65 -12.40 -2.72
CA LYS A 35 -4.26 -11.29 -1.81
C LYS A 35 -3.32 -10.29 -2.47
N SER A 36 -2.16 -10.76 -2.95
CA SER A 36 -1.15 -9.93 -3.63
C SER A 36 -1.67 -9.31 -4.93
N THR A 37 -2.60 -9.97 -5.62
CA THR A 37 -3.23 -9.44 -6.82
C THR A 37 -4.03 -8.16 -6.52
N ILE A 38 -4.70 -8.11 -5.37
CA ILE A 38 -5.47 -6.94 -4.95
C ILE A 38 -4.51 -5.79 -4.61
N VAL A 39 -3.51 -6.03 -3.78
CA VAL A 39 -2.64 -4.95 -3.29
C VAL A 39 -1.62 -4.50 -4.34
N ARG A 40 -0.91 -5.43 -4.99
CA ARG A 40 0.09 -5.12 -6.03
C ARG A 40 -0.55 -4.93 -7.40
N GLY A 41 -1.37 -5.90 -7.81
CA GLY A 41 -1.94 -5.96 -9.14
C GLY A 41 -2.99 -4.89 -9.43
N ALA A 42 -3.73 -4.44 -8.42
CA ALA A 42 -4.72 -3.39 -8.59
C ALA A 42 -4.25 -2.05 -7.99
N LEU A 43 -4.09 -1.96 -6.66
CA LEU A 43 -3.89 -0.69 -5.97
C LEU A 43 -2.57 -0.02 -6.35
N ILE A 44 -1.45 -0.73 -6.21
CA ILE A 44 -0.12 -0.17 -6.47
C ILE A 44 0.09 0.08 -7.97
N ARG A 45 -0.38 -0.81 -8.83
CA ARG A 45 -0.29 -0.64 -10.28
C ARG A 45 -1.04 0.60 -10.77
N LEU A 46 -2.25 0.83 -10.25
CA LEU A 46 -3.04 2.03 -10.59
C LEU A 46 -2.31 3.30 -10.12
N SER A 47 -1.77 3.31 -8.89
CA SER A 47 -0.96 4.40 -8.36
C SER A 47 0.26 4.69 -9.26
N GLN A 48 0.98 3.65 -9.67
CA GLN A 48 2.14 3.79 -10.58
C GLN A 48 1.75 4.36 -11.95
N ALA A 49 0.61 3.91 -12.51
CA ALA A 49 0.12 4.42 -13.80
C ALA A 49 -0.31 5.91 -13.73
N VAL A 50 -0.85 6.35 -12.59
CA VAL A 50 -1.12 7.79 -12.35
C VAL A 50 0.17 8.58 -12.14
N ARG A 51 1.20 7.95 -11.56
CA ARG A 51 2.51 8.57 -11.33
C ARG A 51 3.33 8.74 -12.62
N ALA A 52 3.27 7.76 -13.54
CA ALA A 52 4.00 7.78 -14.80
C ALA A 52 3.07 7.39 -15.96
N PRO A 53 2.68 8.31 -16.85
CA PRO A 53 1.84 7.98 -18.01
C PRO A 53 2.48 6.90 -18.87
N GLY A 54 1.65 5.99 -19.43
CA GLY A 54 2.11 4.89 -20.30
C GLY A 54 2.32 3.56 -19.57
N GLY A 55 1.80 3.40 -18.36
CA GLY A 55 1.81 2.11 -17.66
C GLY A 55 0.85 1.10 -18.26
N HIS A 56 1.29 -0.17 -18.43
CA HIS A 56 0.45 -1.24 -18.96
C HIS A 56 -0.60 -1.68 -17.93
N LEU A 57 -1.89 -1.41 -18.19
CA LEU A 57 -3.02 -1.70 -17.31
C LEU A 57 -3.89 -2.87 -17.75
N TYR A 58 -3.62 -3.49 -18.90
CA TYR A 58 -4.35 -4.67 -19.33
C TYR A 58 -3.76 -5.93 -18.68
N HIS A 59 -4.54 -6.55 -17.79
CA HIS A 59 -4.21 -7.79 -17.09
C HIS A 59 -5.46 -8.67 -17.01
N PRO A 60 -5.73 -9.47 -18.07
CA PRO A 60 -6.90 -10.32 -18.09
C PRO A 60 -6.74 -11.50 -17.12
N TYR A 61 -7.87 -12.05 -16.70
CA TYR A 61 -7.91 -13.31 -15.98
C TYR A 61 -7.52 -14.46 -16.94
N LEU A 62 -6.38 -15.11 -16.70
CA LEU A 62 -5.78 -16.01 -17.66
C LEU A 62 -6.46 -17.37 -17.77
N LEU A 63 -7.27 -17.79 -16.77
CA LEU A 63 -8.00 -19.05 -16.81
C LEU A 63 -9.32 -18.96 -17.59
N GLN A 64 -9.74 -17.76 -17.99
CA GLN A 64 -10.92 -17.55 -18.81
C GLN A 64 -10.58 -17.67 -20.29
N ASN A 65 -11.37 -18.44 -21.05
CA ASN A 65 -11.24 -18.56 -22.50
C ASN A 65 -12.60 -18.38 -23.20
N PRO A 66 -12.78 -17.39 -24.11
CA PRO A 66 -11.77 -16.38 -24.51
C PRO A 66 -11.45 -15.41 -23.39
N LEU A 67 -10.24 -14.86 -23.40
CA LEU A 67 -9.81 -13.84 -22.43
C LEU A 67 -10.73 -12.63 -22.48
N ASN A 68 -11.05 -12.09 -21.30
CA ASN A 68 -11.81 -10.84 -21.20
C ASN A 68 -11.08 -9.75 -21.98
N PRO A 69 -11.77 -9.04 -22.91
CA PRO A 69 -11.15 -8.01 -23.74
C PRO A 69 -10.70 -6.77 -22.96
N GLN A 70 -11.13 -6.65 -21.69
CA GLN A 70 -10.85 -5.47 -20.85
C GLN A 70 -10.50 -5.87 -19.42
N THR A 71 -9.57 -5.10 -18.83
CA THR A 71 -9.33 -5.09 -17.38
C THR A 71 -9.90 -3.81 -16.79
N THR A 72 -10.67 -3.94 -15.72
CA THR A 72 -11.29 -2.79 -15.04
C THR A 72 -10.69 -2.60 -13.65
N TYR A 73 -10.25 -1.38 -13.37
CA TYR A 73 -9.85 -0.92 -12.05
C TYR A 73 -10.90 0.05 -11.52
N THR A 74 -11.27 -0.10 -10.25
CA THR A 74 -12.17 0.83 -9.57
C THR A 74 -11.58 1.14 -8.20
N LEU A 75 -11.46 2.43 -7.88
CA LEU A 75 -10.92 2.91 -6.62
C LEU A 75 -11.80 4.03 -6.09
N SER A 76 -12.24 3.90 -4.84
CA SER A 76 -12.87 4.99 -4.09
C SER A 76 -11.88 5.55 -3.09
N PHE A 77 -11.75 6.86 -3.02
CA PHE A 77 -10.88 7.55 -2.07
C PHE A 77 -11.48 8.88 -1.63
N THR A 78 -10.96 9.44 -0.55
CA THR A 78 -11.37 10.75 -0.02
C THR A 78 -10.22 11.75 -0.13
N HIS A 79 -10.54 12.97 -0.46
CA HIS A 79 -9.62 14.10 -0.44
C HIS A 79 -10.40 15.37 -0.08
N GLU A 80 -9.89 16.18 0.86
CA GLU A 80 -10.54 17.40 1.34
C GLU A 80 -12.04 17.21 1.67
N GLN A 81 -12.36 16.14 2.43
CA GLN A 81 -13.71 15.78 2.86
C GLN A 81 -14.69 15.43 1.72
N VAL A 82 -14.20 15.24 0.50
CA VAL A 82 -15.00 14.79 -0.63
C VAL A 82 -14.58 13.37 -1.01
N ARG A 83 -15.56 12.50 -1.21
CA ARG A 83 -15.32 11.17 -1.78
C ARG A 83 -15.26 11.26 -3.29
N TYR A 84 -14.34 10.49 -3.88
CA TYR A 84 -14.15 10.31 -5.31
C TYR A 84 -14.22 8.83 -5.66
N ASP A 85 -14.90 8.52 -6.78
CA ASP A 85 -14.85 7.20 -7.40
C ASP A 85 -14.11 7.32 -8.73
N TYR A 86 -13.00 6.64 -8.86
CA TYR A 86 -12.14 6.60 -10.03
C TYR A 86 -12.20 5.23 -10.69
N ARG A 87 -12.51 5.18 -11.99
CA ARG A 87 -12.61 3.95 -12.76
C ARG A 87 -11.79 4.04 -14.03
N VAL A 88 -11.04 2.97 -14.31
CA VAL A 88 -10.22 2.81 -15.51
C VAL A 88 -10.53 1.46 -16.15
N GLN A 89 -10.67 1.45 -17.48
CA GLN A 89 -10.76 0.23 -18.28
C GLN A 89 -9.65 0.25 -19.33
N ALA A 90 -8.77 -0.73 -19.28
CA ALA A 90 -7.72 -0.96 -20.28
C ALA A 90 -8.08 -2.16 -21.17
N ASP A 91 -7.85 -2.07 -22.45
CA ASP A 91 -8.12 -3.13 -23.41
C ASP A 91 -6.84 -3.90 -23.79
N LYS A 92 -7.01 -4.97 -24.58
CA LYS A 92 -5.93 -5.87 -25.02
C LYS A 92 -4.87 -5.19 -25.91
N SER A 93 -5.16 -4.02 -26.49
CA SER A 93 -4.18 -3.24 -27.25
C SER A 93 -3.28 -2.40 -26.35
N GLY A 94 -3.59 -2.33 -25.05
CA GLY A 94 -2.95 -1.45 -24.08
C GLY A 94 -3.60 -0.07 -24.01
N ALA A 95 -4.60 0.20 -24.84
CA ALA A 95 -5.30 1.48 -24.79
C ALA A 95 -6.23 1.56 -23.57
N ILE A 96 -6.38 2.79 -23.06
CA ILE A 96 -7.36 3.10 -22.03
C ILE A 96 -8.71 3.31 -22.70
N ALA A 97 -9.54 2.27 -22.72
CA ALA A 97 -10.85 2.31 -23.38
C ALA A 97 -11.79 3.32 -22.68
N LEU A 98 -11.76 3.36 -21.36
CA LEU A 98 -12.57 4.27 -20.54
C LEU A 98 -11.78 4.71 -19.30
N GLU A 99 -11.89 5.99 -18.96
CA GLU A 99 -11.44 6.54 -17.69
C GLU A 99 -12.47 7.55 -17.19
N THR A 100 -12.98 7.36 -15.96
CA THR A 100 -13.98 8.23 -15.36
C THR A 100 -13.63 8.59 -13.93
N MET A 101 -14.01 9.81 -13.53
CA MET A 101 -13.96 10.23 -12.14
C MET A 101 -15.26 10.94 -11.75
N HIS A 102 -15.84 10.49 -10.63
CA HIS A 102 -17.00 11.10 -10.00
C HIS A 102 -16.64 11.65 -8.63
N ALA A 103 -17.16 12.82 -8.29
CA ALA A 103 -17.04 13.42 -6.96
C ALA A 103 -18.39 13.36 -6.23
N TYR A 104 -18.36 13.24 -4.91
CA TYR A 104 -19.55 13.17 -4.05
C TYR A 104 -19.52 14.27 -2.96
N PRO A 105 -19.61 15.55 -3.34
CA PRO A 105 -19.45 16.64 -2.35
C PRO A 105 -20.59 16.70 -1.33
N LYS A 106 -21.79 16.20 -1.67
CA LYS A 106 -22.96 16.12 -0.78
C LYS A 106 -23.70 14.79 -0.93
N GLY A 107 -22.95 13.70 -1.14
CA GLY A 107 -23.51 12.36 -1.30
C GLY A 107 -24.05 12.04 -2.70
N THR A 108 -24.28 13.03 -3.56
CA THR A 108 -24.74 12.81 -4.94
C THR A 108 -23.56 12.81 -5.90
N ALA A 109 -23.49 11.78 -6.75
CA ALA A 109 -22.46 11.64 -7.76
C ALA A 109 -22.48 12.79 -8.77
N ARG A 110 -21.34 13.45 -8.96
CA ARG A 110 -21.12 14.45 -10.00
C ARG A 110 -19.95 14.02 -10.87
N LEU A 111 -20.18 13.91 -12.16
CA LEU A 111 -19.11 13.63 -13.11
C LEU A 111 -18.08 14.76 -13.08
N LEU A 112 -16.80 14.44 -12.84
CA LEU A 112 -15.68 15.34 -13.08
C LEU A 112 -15.23 15.23 -14.54
N PHE A 113 -14.92 14.01 -15.00
CA PHE A 113 -14.62 13.77 -16.41
C PHE A 113 -14.94 12.32 -16.80
N GLU A 114 -15.18 12.14 -18.11
CA GLU A 114 -15.19 10.86 -18.79
C GLU A 114 -14.28 10.95 -20.01
N ARG A 115 -13.27 10.09 -20.05
CA ARG A 115 -12.31 9.97 -21.15
C ARG A 115 -12.53 8.64 -21.87
N ARG A 116 -12.54 8.64 -23.19
CA ARG A 116 -12.64 7.43 -24.02
C ARG A 116 -11.64 7.45 -25.16
N THR A 117 -11.09 6.27 -25.50
CA THR A 117 -10.41 6.05 -26.77
C THR A 117 -11.42 5.52 -27.79
N GLN A 118 -11.53 6.18 -28.93
CA GLN A 118 -12.38 5.77 -30.02
C GLN A 118 -11.70 4.68 -30.87
N LYS A 119 -12.44 4.04 -31.78
CA LYS A 119 -11.91 2.98 -32.66
C LYS A 119 -10.78 3.46 -33.57
N ASP A 120 -10.75 4.73 -33.92
CA ASP A 120 -9.69 5.38 -34.70
C ASP A 120 -8.52 5.87 -33.85
N SER A 121 -8.43 5.42 -32.61
CA SER A 121 -7.44 5.83 -31.61
C SER A 121 -7.56 7.29 -31.14
N THR A 122 -8.59 8.01 -31.53
CA THR A 122 -8.83 9.39 -31.06
C THR A 122 -9.24 9.38 -29.58
N VAL A 123 -8.60 10.23 -28.77
CA VAL A 123 -8.97 10.43 -27.36
C VAL A 123 -10.02 11.55 -27.26
N THR A 124 -11.14 11.23 -26.64
CA THR A 124 -12.22 12.19 -26.34
C THR A 124 -12.37 12.35 -24.83
N VAL A 125 -12.68 13.58 -24.38
CA VAL A 125 -12.93 13.88 -22.97
C VAL A 125 -14.21 14.71 -22.85
N LYS A 126 -15.16 14.17 -22.06
CA LYS A 126 -16.36 14.89 -21.63
C LYS A 126 -16.08 15.44 -20.23
N ALA A 127 -16.08 16.76 -20.10
CA ALA A 127 -15.92 17.46 -18.83
C ALA A 127 -17.27 17.59 -18.12
N GLY A 128 -17.26 17.36 -16.80
CA GLY A 128 -18.39 17.72 -15.93
C GLY A 128 -18.41 19.23 -15.66
N SER A 129 -19.55 19.73 -15.20
CA SER A 129 -19.75 21.17 -14.96
C SER A 129 -18.86 21.78 -13.86
N SER A 130 -18.35 20.95 -12.96
CA SER A 130 -17.47 21.37 -11.86
C SER A 130 -15.97 21.25 -12.19
N LEU A 131 -15.61 20.70 -13.35
CA LEU A 131 -14.22 20.56 -13.75
C LEU A 131 -13.64 21.88 -14.22
N LYS A 132 -12.65 22.41 -13.51
CA LYS A 132 -11.93 23.63 -13.86
C LYS A 132 -10.52 23.32 -14.32
N GLY A 133 -10.02 24.08 -15.29
CA GLY A 133 -8.67 23.96 -15.83
C GLY A 133 -8.62 23.68 -17.32
N ALA A 134 -7.41 23.51 -17.85
CA ALA A 134 -7.10 23.40 -19.28
C ALA A 134 -7.42 21.98 -19.83
N THR A 135 -8.67 21.54 -19.72
CA THR A 135 -9.12 20.18 -20.07
C THR A 135 -8.89 19.84 -21.54
N GLN A 136 -9.14 20.77 -22.47
CA GLN A 136 -8.98 20.51 -23.89
C GLN A 136 -7.52 20.46 -24.33
N GLU A 137 -6.67 21.24 -23.72
CA GLU A 137 -5.23 21.25 -23.93
C GLU A 137 -4.62 19.92 -23.48
N VAL A 138 -4.96 19.49 -22.28
CA VAL A 138 -4.52 18.18 -21.75
C VAL A 138 -5.03 17.03 -22.61
N ARG A 139 -6.30 17.08 -23.05
CA ARG A 139 -6.86 16.07 -23.96
C ARG A 139 -6.05 15.93 -25.25
N LYS A 140 -5.63 17.05 -25.88
CA LYS A 140 -4.90 17.05 -27.17
C LYS A 140 -3.57 16.33 -27.10
N ILE A 141 -2.93 16.30 -25.93
CA ILE A 141 -1.61 15.69 -25.71
C ILE A 141 -1.69 14.29 -25.08
N THR A 142 -2.90 13.88 -24.63
CA THR A 142 -3.11 12.55 -24.03
C THR A 142 -3.14 11.48 -25.12
N GLN A 143 -2.24 10.49 -25.02
CA GLN A 143 -2.18 9.35 -25.96
C GLN A 143 -3.21 8.26 -25.57
N PRO A 144 -3.56 7.34 -26.50
CA PRO A 144 -4.53 6.26 -26.24
C PRO A 144 -4.21 5.38 -25.05
N ASP A 145 -2.93 5.11 -24.80
CA ASP A 145 -2.39 4.25 -23.73
C ASP A 145 -2.14 5.00 -22.41
N GLN A 146 -2.39 6.31 -22.37
CA GLN A 146 -2.15 7.16 -21.21
C GLN A 146 -3.43 7.46 -20.44
N LEU A 147 -3.32 7.48 -19.11
CA LEU A 147 -4.36 8.01 -18.24
C LEU A 147 -4.45 9.52 -18.38
N PHE A 148 -5.64 10.05 -18.65
CA PHE A 148 -5.92 11.48 -18.69
C PHE A 148 -5.57 12.15 -17.35
N LEU A 149 -5.84 11.47 -16.23
CA LEU A 149 -5.50 11.92 -14.88
C LEU A 149 -3.99 12.08 -14.70
N ALA A 150 -3.19 11.16 -15.25
CA ALA A 150 -1.73 11.22 -15.17
C ALA A 150 -1.16 12.39 -15.98
N VAL A 151 -1.67 12.58 -17.18
CA VAL A 151 -1.29 13.72 -18.04
C VAL A 151 -1.74 15.04 -17.41
N ALA A 152 -2.97 15.11 -16.87
CA ALA A 152 -3.48 16.28 -16.17
C ALA A 152 -2.59 16.66 -14.96
N ARG A 153 -2.03 15.68 -14.24
CA ARG A 153 -1.06 15.92 -13.15
C ARG A 153 0.22 16.56 -13.68
N GLN A 154 0.78 16.03 -14.77
CA GLN A 154 2.04 16.53 -15.35
C GLN A 154 1.93 17.98 -15.81
N TYR A 155 0.78 18.33 -16.37
CA TYR A 155 0.53 19.68 -16.91
C TYR A 155 -0.20 20.61 -15.94
N GLY A 156 -0.28 20.24 -14.67
CA GLY A 156 -0.79 21.13 -13.62
C GLY A 156 -2.26 21.51 -13.76
N HIS A 157 -3.12 20.59 -14.27
CA HIS A 157 -4.56 20.83 -14.39
C HIS A 157 -5.19 21.22 -13.05
N GLU A 158 -5.89 22.35 -12.99
CA GLU A 158 -6.38 23.00 -11.75
C GLU A 158 -7.10 22.01 -10.81
N THR A 159 -8.14 21.32 -11.29
CA THR A 159 -8.93 20.38 -10.46
C THR A 159 -8.27 19.01 -10.33
N LEU A 160 -7.67 18.47 -11.40
CA LEU A 160 -7.25 17.07 -11.42
C LEU A 160 -5.83 16.85 -10.88
N ALA A 161 -4.93 17.84 -10.99
CA ALA A 161 -3.56 17.64 -10.53
C ALA A 161 -3.44 17.37 -9.01
N PRO A 162 -4.19 18.04 -8.11
CA PRO A 162 -4.20 17.69 -6.69
C PRO A 162 -4.68 16.26 -6.44
N LEU A 163 -5.80 15.83 -7.05
CA LEU A 163 -6.36 14.49 -6.92
C LEU A 163 -5.39 13.40 -7.44
N ALA A 164 -4.77 13.67 -8.58
CA ALA A 164 -3.77 12.78 -9.15
C ALA A 164 -2.52 12.65 -8.27
N ARG A 165 -2.11 13.72 -7.57
CA ARG A 165 -0.98 13.66 -6.62
C ARG A 165 -1.25 12.72 -5.46
N VAL A 166 -2.45 12.74 -4.89
CA VAL A 166 -2.87 11.80 -3.84
C VAL A 166 -2.70 10.37 -4.33
N LEU A 167 -3.24 10.02 -5.50
CA LEU A 167 -3.13 8.67 -6.04
C LEU A 167 -1.70 8.28 -6.43
N ALA A 168 -0.88 9.22 -6.87
CA ALA A 168 0.47 8.98 -7.35
C ALA A 168 1.52 8.84 -6.23
N TYR A 169 1.33 9.55 -5.10
CA TYR A 169 2.41 9.74 -4.12
C TYR A 169 2.06 9.38 -2.69
N ASP A 170 0.77 9.31 -2.33
CA ASP A 170 0.35 9.03 -0.97
C ASP A 170 0.14 7.51 -0.72
N PHE A 171 0.69 6.67 -1.60
CA PHE A 171 0.76 5.23 -1.44
C PHE A 171 2.21 4.78 -1.24
N TYR A 172 2.51 4.25 -0.06
CA TYR A 172 3.78 3.60 0.24
C TYR A 172 3.58 2.09 0.17
N PHE A 173 4.30 1.43 -0.72
CA PHE A 173 4.25 -0.02 -0.84
C PHE A 173 5.47 -0.67 -0.20
N MET A 174 5.23 -1.75 0.54
CA MET A 174 6.25 -2.64 1.05
C MET A 174 5.91 -4.08 0.69
N ASP A 175 6.90 -4.77 0.13
CA ASP A 175 6.91 -6.21 -0.01
C ASP A 175 7.55 -6.81 1.25
N GLY A 176 6.81 -7.62 2.00
CA GLY A 176 7.34 -8.27 3.19
C GLY A 176 8.50 -9.21 2.89
N MET A 177 8.60 -9.72 1.66
CA MET A 177 9.69 -10.57 1.18
C MET A 177 10.81 -9.78 0.48
N ALA A 178 10.90 -8.46 0.70
CA ALA A 178 11.94 -7.64 0.09
C ALA A 178 13.35 -8.15 0.45
N SER A 179 14.27 -8.14 -0.54
CA SER A 179 15.64 -8.58 -0.31
C SER A 179 16.36 -7.66 0.68
N ARG A 180 17.37 -8.20 1.35
CA ARG A 180 18.26 -7.45 2.24
C ARG A 180 18.80 -6.16 1.59
N GLN A 181 19.28 -6.24 0.35
CA GLN A 181 19.80 -5.09 -0.38
C GLN A 181 18.71 -4.04 -0.61
N THR A 182 17.50 -4.46 -0.98
CA THR A 182 16.33 -3.56 -1.13
C THR A 182 16.02 -2.83 0.17
N ASN A 183 16.08 -3.52 1.31
CA ASN A 183 15.86 -2.92 2.63
C ASN A 183 16.94 -1.88 2.96
N ILE A 184 18.22 -2.21 2.75
CA ILE A 184 19.34 -1.29 2.99
C ILE A 184 19.17 -0.01 2.14
N VAL A 185 18.93 -0.15 0.84
CA VAL A 185 18.71 0.99 -0.06
C VAL A 185 17.50 1.83 0.36
N THR A 186 16.44 1.19 0.84
CA THR A 186 15.25 1.90 1.32
C THR A 186 15.54 2.70 2.58
N ILE A 187 16.27 2.14 3.54
CA ILE A 187 16.74 2.84 4.75
C ILE A 187 17.58 4.05 4.36
N MET A 188 18.56 3.87 3.46
CA MET A 188 19.42 4.98 2.99
C MET A 188 18.60 6.08 2.32
N ARG A 189 17.63 5.73 1.46
CA ARG A 189 16.73 6.73 0.84
C ARG A 189 15.91 7.52 1.86
N MET A 190 15.49 6.91 2.95
CA MET A 190 14.78 7.61 4.04
C MET A 190 15.74 8.59 4.72
N ILE A 191 16.92 8.13 5.12
CA ILE A 191 17.91 8.93 5.85
C ILE A 191 18.35 10.14 5.06
N ILE A 192 18.69 9.98 3.78
CA ILE A 192 19.14 11.07 2.91
C ILE A 192 18.07 12.16 2.73
N ARG A 193 16.80 11.82 2.85
CA ARG A 193 15.72 12.82 2.76
C ARG A 193 15.75 13.85 3.90
N ASN A 194 16.08 13.40 5.11
CA ASN A 194 16.24 14.24 6.29
C ASN A 194 17.02 13.47 7.35
N ILE A 195 18.35 13.66 7.37
CA ILE A 195 19.25 12.88 8.23
C ILE A 195 18.88 13.04 9.70
N ASP A 196 18.66 14.26 10.19
CA ASP A 196 18.39 14.51 11.61
C ASP A 196 17.06 13.92 12.09
N LEU A 197 16.04 13.98 11.24
CA LEU A 197 14.74 13.38 11.54
C LEU A 197 14.82 11.86 11.59
N TRP A 198 15.45 11.27 10.57
CA TRP A 198 15.47 9.82 10.43
C TRP A 198 16.44 9.14 11.39
N GLU A 199 17.54 9.77 11.73
CA GLU A 199 18.47 9.30 12.77
C GLU A 199 17.74 9.13 14.12
N ARG A 200 16.96 10.14 14.54
CA ARG A 200 16.15 10.08 15.76
C ARG A 200 14.99 9.08 15.65
N SER A 201 14.27 9.10 14.52
CA SER A 201 13.12 8.21 14.31
C SER A 201 13.55 6.74 14.29
N MET A 202 14.63 6.40 13.57
CA MET A 202 15.14 5.03 13.49
C MET A 202 15.67 4.53 14.84
N SER A 203 16.30 5.41 15.64
CA SER A 203 16.72 5.06 17.01
C SER A 203 15.49 4.73 17.88
N ALA A 204 14.44 5.53 17.83
CA ALA A 204 13.21 5.26 18.59
C ALA A 204 12.51 3.97 18.11
N LEU A 205 12.42 3.74 16.80
CA LEU A 205 11.81 2.55 16.23
C LEU A 205 12.59 1.26 16.57
N ALA A 206 13.91 1.35 16.63
CA ALA A 206 14.75 0.22 17.06
C ALA A 206 14.50 -0.16 18.53
N GLN A 207 14.27 0.84 19.39
CA GLN A 207 13.95 0.62 20.81
C GLN A 207 12.55 -0.01 21.00
N VAL A 208 11.55 0.43 20.19
CA VAL A 208 10.18 -0.15 20.22
C VAL A 208 10.20 -1.66 19.95
N ALA A 209 11.07 -2.11 19.05
CA ALA A 209 11.15 -3.51 18.67
C ALA A 209 12.04 -4.36 19.62
N ASP A 210 12.73 -3.74 20.57
CA ASP A 210 13.70 -4.41 21.45
C ASP A 210 14.70 -5.30 20.69
N ILE A 211 15.14 -4.82 19.52
CA ILE A 211 16.06 -5.55 18.63
C ILE A 211 17.53 -5.44 19.09
N GLY A 212 17.74 -5.04 20.35
CA GLY A 212 19.07 -4.86 20.95
C GLY A 212 19.81 -3.61 20.49
N VAL A 213 19.20 -2.77 19.64
CA VAL A 213 19.76 -1.50 19.17
C VAL A 213 19.39 -0.39 20.14
N THR A 214 20.39 0.29 20.70
CA THR A 214 20.20 1.42 21.62
C THR A 214 20.02 2.75 20.89
N ARG A 215 20.75 2.95 19.81
CA ARG A 215 20.65 4.15 18.93
C ARG A 215 21.21 3.87 17.53
N LEU A 216 20.84 4.71 16.63
CA LEU A 216 21.38 4.78 15.26
C LEU A 216 22.11 6.14 15.10
N GLU A 217 23.22 6.13 14.40
CA GLU A 217 24.04 7.31 14.13
C GLU A 217 24.50 7.31 12.67
N VAL A 218 24.46 8.48 12.04
CA VAL A 218 24.93 8.69 10.68
C VAL A 218 26.30 9.38 10.71
N ASP A 219 27.34 8.67 10.32
CA ASP A 219 28.68 9.24 10.13
C ASP A 219 28.71 10.08 8.83
N ARG A 220 28.40 11.37 8.96
CA ARG A 220 28.31 12.30 7.81
C ARG A 220 29.61 12.43 7.02
N LYS A 221 30.76 12.12 7.64
CA LYS A 221 32.07 12.18 6.97
C LYS A 221 32.26 11.05 5.96
N LYS A 222 31.49 9.96 6.11
CA LYS A 222 31.49 8.82 5.19
C LYS A 222 30.43 8.92 4.10
N LEU A 223 29.53 9.89 4.18
CA LEU A 223 28.59 10.16 3.11
C LEU A 223 29.28 10.91 1.99
N PRO A 224 29.10 10.52 0.72
CA PRO A 224 29.55 11.31 -0.42
C PRO A 224 28.97 12.72 -0.36
N PRO A 225 29.75 13.77 -0.75
CA PRO A 225 29.27 15.14 -0.74
C PRO A 225 27.96 15.34 -1.48
N GLU A 226 27.76 14.60 -2.58
CA GLU A 226 26.54 14.60 -3.40
C GLU A 226 25.30 14.20 -2.60
N PHE A 227 25.44 13.29 -1.63
CA PHE A 227 24.34 12.86 -0.75
C PHE A 227 23.90 13.97 0.21
N ILE A 228 24.85 14.72 0.73
CA ILE A 228 24.58 15.86 1.63
C ILE A 228 23.91 16.98 0.82
N GLU A 229 24.38 17.24 -0.40
CA GLU A 229 23.80 18.22 -1.30
C GLU A 229 22.37 17.85 -1.70
N VAL A 230 22.13 16.59 -2.08
CA VAL A 230 20.79 16.05 -2.39
C VAL A 230 19.85 16.17 -1.20
N ALA A 231 20.31 15.89 0.02
CA ALA A 231 19.51 16.04 1.24
C ALA A 231 19.09 17.51 1.43
N ASN A 232 19.99 18.45 1.22
CA ASN A 232 19.71 19.88 1.34
C ASN A 232 18.76 20.38 0.23
N ILE A 233 18.96 19.96 -1.03
CA ILE A 233 18.11 20.33 -2.17
C ILE A 233 16.68 19.76 -1.97
N ARG A 234 16.55 18.51 -1.53
CA ARG A 234 15.24 17.88 -1.29
C ARG A 234 14.46 18.50 -0.15
N GLN A 235 15.14 19.00 0.88
CA GLN A 235 14.48 19.77 1.94
C GLN A 235 13.86 21.07 1.42
N VAL A 236 14.51 21.72 0.44
CA VAL A 236 14.08 23.04 -0.07
C VAL A 236 13.11 22.93 -1.24
N ALA A 237 13.30 21.98 -2.15
CA ALA A 237 12.61 21.93 -3.45
C ALA A 237 11.79 20.65 -3.70
N GLY A 238 11.87 19.63 -2.84
CA GLY A 238 11.19 18.34 -3.03
C GLY A 238 11.73 17.49 -4.20
N PHE A 239 12.68 17.99 -4.96
CA PHE A 239 13.34 17.34 -6.11
C PHE A 239 14.85 17.35 -5.94
N GLY A 240 15.51 16.26 -6.28
CA GLY A 240 16.96 16.14 -6.33
C GLY A 240 17.35 15.02 -7.30
N PRO A 241 18.63 14.95 -7.74
CA PRO A 241 19.11 13.87 -8.58
C PRO A 241 18.79 12.50 -7.95
N GLU A 242 18.43 11.54 -8.80
CA GLU A 242 18.27 10.15 -8.35
C GLU A 242 19.66 9.55 -8.17
N LEU A 243 19.95 9.14 -6.94
CA LEU A 243 21.17 8.41 -6.62
C LEU A 243 21.02 6.95 -7.05
N SER A 244 22.09 6.37 -7.58
CA SER A 244 22.06 4.98 -8.04
C SER A 244 21.87 3.99 -6.87
N HIS A 245 21.49 2.78 -7.20
CA HIS A 245 21.34 1.70 -6.22
C HIS A 245 22.69 1.35 -5.58
N GLU A 246 23.75 1.39 -6.36
CA GLU A 246 25.14 1.09 -5.95
C GLU A 246 25.65 2.14 -4.98
N ASP A 247 25.51 3.43 -5.30
CA ASP A 247 25.88 4.55 -4.41
C ASP A 247 25.17 4.45 -3.05
N MET A 248 23.90 4.02 -3.04
CA MET A 248 23.13 3.83 -1.80
C MET A 248 23.70 2.69 -0.95
N LEU A 249 24.10 1.57 -1.56
CA LEU A 249 24.71 0.44 -0.86
C LEU A 249 26.09 0.79 -0.30
N GLU A 250 26.92 1.48 -1.04
CA GLU A 250 28.23 1.94 -0.58
C GLU A 250 28.08 2.91 0.60
N SER A 251 27.13 3.83 0.51
CA SER A 251 26.86 4.81 1.56
C SER A 251 26.28 4.21 2.83
N ALA A 252 25.77 2.97 2.78
CA ALA A 252 25.30 2.26 3.97
C ALA A 252 26.37 2.07 5.05
N GLN A 253 27.67 2.16 4.69
CA GLN A 253 28.79 2.16 5.64
C GLN A 253 28.82 3.39 6.56
N ALA A 254 28.10 4.45 6.21
CA ALA A 254 27.94 5.62 7.06
C ALA A 254 26.93 5.40 8.21
N LEU A 255 26.08 4.36 8.12
CA LEU A 255 25.11 4.05 9.14
C LEU A 255 25.70 3.11 10.20
N ASN A 256 25.62 3.52 11.45
CA ASN A 256 26.08 2.78 12.60
C ASN A 256 24.90 2.55 13.53
N LEU A 257 24.70 1.28 13.92
CA LEU A 257 23.73 0.88 14.94
C LEU A 257 24.54 0.48 16.18
N TYR A 258 24.19 1.05 17.32
CA TYR A 258 24.83 0.76 18.59
C TYR A 258 24.02 -0.27 19.36
N HIS A 259 24.68 -1.30 19.81
CA HIS A 259 24.11 -2.40 20.59
C HIS A 259 24.71 -2.39 21.98
N ARG A 260 23.97 -2.91 22.96
CA ARG A 260 24.50 -3.14 24.30
C ARG A 260 25.39 -4.37 24.29
N GLY A 261 26.67 -4.18 24.58
CA GLY A 261 27.65 -5.26 24.74
C GLY A 261 27.47 -6.04 26.05
N VAL A 262 28.26 -7.12 26.21
CA VAL A 262 28.17 -8.07 27.31
C VAL A 262 28.42 -7.41 28.67
N HIS A 263 29.28 -6.39 28.72
CA HIS A 263 29.62 -5.67 29.95
C HIS A 263 28.88 -4.33 30.07
N GLY A 264 27.84 -4.10 29.22
CA GLY A 264 27.04 -2.87 29.21
C GLY A 264 27.59 -1.73 28.39
N GLU A 265 28.74 -1.90 27.73
CA GLU A 265 29.31 -0.97 26.78
C GLU A 265 28.48 -0.87 25.49
N GLU A 266 28.60 0.24 24.75
CA GLU A 266 28.03 0.34 23.42
C GLU A 266 28.96 -0.25 22.36
N VAL A 267 28.46 -1.25 21.63
CA VAL A 267 29.16 -1.87 20.50
C VAL A 267 28.58 -1.36 19.18
N ARG A 268 29.41 -0.78 18.35
CA ARG A 268 29.03 -0.26 17.04
C ARG A 268 29.04 -1.37 15.98
N LEU A 269 27.93 -1.58 15.34
CA LEU A 269 27.77 -2.49 14.19
C LEU A 269 27.22 -1.72 12.98
N GLY A 270 27.75 -2.03 11.80
CA GLY A 270 27.24 -1.46 10.55
C GLY A 270 25.88 -2.06 10.19
N LEU A 271 25.17 -1.40 9.26
CA LEU A 271 23.87 -1.86 8.75
C LEU A 271 23.96 -3.27 8.13
N SER A 272 25.10 -3.60 7.50
CA SER A 272 25.35 -4.93 6.93
C SER A 272 25.45 -6.06 7.95
N ALA A 273 25.72 -5.76 9.22
CA ALA A 273 25.79 -6.75 10.30
C ALA A 273 24.45 -7.02 10.98
N GLN A 274 23.40 -6.30 10.64
CA GLN A 274 22.08 -6.47 11.23
C GLN A 274 21.35 -7.70 10.67
N SER A 275 20.40 -8.25 11.43
CA SER A 275 19.52 -9.32 10.94
C SER A 275 18.55 -8.81 9.87
N ASP A 276 18.05 -9.70 9.01
CA ASP A 276 17.05 -9.34 8.01
C ASP A 276 15.74 -8.85 8.66
N GLY A 277 15.36 -9.43 9.80
CA GLY A 277 14.21 -8.95 10.58
C GLY A 277 14.40 -7.52 11.10
N THR A 278 15.60 -7.18 11.58
CA THR A 278 15.95 -5.81 12.00
C THR A 278 15.80 -4.82 10.84
N LEU A 279 16.36 -5.17 9.68
CA LEU A 279 16.27 -4.31 8.49
C LEU A 279 14.82 -4.14 8.01
N SER A 280 14.06 -5.23 7.95
CA SER A 280 12.65 -5.22 7.55
C SER A 280 11.81 -4.37 8.51
N TRP A 281 12.03 -4.51 9.82
CA TRP A 281 11.35 -3.66 10.80
C TRP A 281 11.66 -2.18 10.62
N LEU A 282 12.92 -1.80 10.49
CA LEU A 282 13.32 -0.40 10.30
C LEU A 282 12.69 0.20 9.04
N VAL A 283 12.64 -0.55 7.94
CA VAL A 283 11.97 -0.11 6.71
C VAL A 283 10.48 0.06 6.92
N LEU A 284 9.81 -0.95 7.48
CA LEU A 284 8.37 -0.96 7.63
C LEU A 284 7.90 0.12 8.62
N ALA A 285 8.53 0.16 9.80
CA ALA A 285 8.20 1.14 10.80
C ALA A 285 8.55 2.58 10.37
N GLY A 286 9.65 2.74 9.63
CA GLY A 286 9.98 4.01 9.00
C GLY A 286 8.94 4.47 7.98
N ARG A 287 8.46 3.57 7.12
CA ARG A 287 7.35 3.88 6.19
C ARG A 287 6.05 4.18 6.93
N ALA A 288 5.77 3.48 8.03
CA ALA A 288 4.61 3.76 8.88
C ALA A 288 4.67 5.18 9.48
N VAL A 289 5.84 5.57 10.01
CA VAL A 289 6.05 6.95 10.51
C VAL A 289 5.82 7.96 9.39
N ALA A 290 6.38 7.75 8.21
CA ALA A 290 6.18 8.64 7.06
C ALA A 290 4.69 8.72 6.66
N ALA A 291 3.98 7.60 6.65
CA ALA A 291 2.55 7.55 6.36
C ALA A 291 1.73 8.30 7.43
N LEU A 292 2.01 8.06 8.71
CA LEU A 292 1.34 8.72 9.84
C LEU A 292 1.58 10.23 9.87
N GLN A 293 2.75 10.70 9.45
CA GLN A 293 3.04 12.14 9.35
C GLN A 293 2.34 12.79 8.16
N GLY A 294 2.28 12.11 7.02
CA GLY A 294 1.76 12.64 5.76
C GLY A 294 0.27 12.37 5.49
N GLY A 295 -0.41 11.55 6.31
CA GLY A 295 -1.77 11.11 6.03
C GLY A 295 -1.87 10.13 4.86
N ALA A 296 -0.80 9.39 4.57
CA ALA A 296 -0.69 8.51 3.42
C ALA A 296 -1.22 7.08 3.71
N VAL A 297 -1.32 6.28 2.67
CA VAL A 297 -1.70 4.86 2.73
C VAL A 297 -0.44 4.00 2.69
N LEU A 298 -0.20 3.23 3.75
CA LEU A 298 0.84 2.20 3.76
C LEU A 298 0.23 0.87 3.33
N VAL A 299 0.75 0.30 2.25
CA VAL A 299 0.33 -0.99 1.71
C VAL A 299 1.45 -2.00 1.94
N VAL A 300 1.16 -3.07 2.67
CA VAL A 300 2.13 -4.13 3.00
C VAL A 300 1.62 -5.46 2.46
N ASP A 301 2.40 -6.11 1.61
CA ASP A 301 2.10 -7.48 1.19
C ASP A 301 2.88 -8.45 2.08
N GLU A 302 2.18 -9.41 2.69
CA GLU A 302 2.71 -10.39 3.65
C GLU A 302 3.37 -9.75 4.88
N LEU A 303 2.56 -9.09 5.70
CA LEU A 303 3.02 -8.36 6.90
C LEU A 303 3.85 -9.22 7.84
N GLU A 304 3.52 -10.50 7.99
CA GLU A 304 4.19 -11.46 8.87
C GLU A 304 5.51 -12.02 8.35
N SER A 305 5.83 -11.86 7.08
CA SER A 305 6.96 -12.57 6.44
C SER A 305 8.33 -12.28 7.08
N SER A 306 8.46 -11.14 7.75
CA SER A 306 9.73 -10.70 8.36
C SER A 306 9.56 -10.16 9.78
N LEU A 307 8.37 -10.31 10.39
CA LEU A 307 8.07 -9.72 11.68
C LEU A 307 7.52 -10.74 12.68
N HIS A 308 7.92 -10.58 13.94
CA HIS A 308 7.23 -11.26 15.03
C HIS A 308 5.78 -10.74 15.14
N PRO A 309 4.78 -11.59 15.44
CA PRO A 309 3.36 -11.16 15.53
C PRO A 309 3.13 -9.97 16.47
N THR A 310 3.90 -9.85 17.55
CA THR A 310 3.84 -8.70 18.46
C THR A 310 4.17 -7.38 17.75
N LEU A 311 5.20 -7.37 16.90
CA LEU A 311 5.58 -6.15 16.14
C LEU A 311 4.55 -5.81 15.07
N ALA A 312 3.94 -6.82 14.44
CA ALA A 312 2.83 -6.61 13.53
C ALA A 312 1.62 -5.99 14.26
N ALA A 313 1.32 -6.45 15.47
CA ALA A 313 0.25 -5.89 16.29
C ALA A 313 0.55 -4.45 16.73
N GLU A 314 1.78 -4.13 17.12
CA GLU A 314 2.20 -2.75 17.45
C GLU A 314 2.04 -1.83 16.24
N LEU A 315 2.46 -2.28 15.06
CA LEU A 315 2.28 -1.51 13.82
C LEU A 315 0.81 -1.20 13.56
N VAL A 316 -0.07 -2.19 13.64
CA VAL A 316 -1.53 -2.00 13.48
C VAL A 316 -2.06 -1.02 14.53
N SER A 317 -1.61 -1.14 15.78
CA SER A 317 -2.00 -0.26 16.88
C SER A 317 -1.60 1.19 16.64
N MET A 318 -0.44 1.47 16.02
CA MET A 318 -0.03 2.83 15.65
C MET A 318 -1.05 3.52 14.72
N PHE A 319 -1.60 2.78 13.74
CA PHE A 319 -2.60 3.34 12.83
C PHE A 319 -3.98 3.50 13.46
N LYS A 320 -4.33 2.66 14.43
CA LYS A 320 -5.62 2.72 15.14
C LYS A 320 -5.63 3.75 16.27
N ASN A 321 -4.46 4.10 16.81
CA ASN A 321 -4.34 5.05 17.92
C ASN A 321 -4.53 6.50 17.43
N PRO A 322 -5.58 7.23 17.89
CA PRO A 322 -5.86 8.58 17.44
C PRO A 322 -4.79 9.60 17.86
N ASP A 323 -4.03 9.35 18.95
CA ASP A 323 -2.95 10.22 19.38
C ASP A 323 -1.71 10.12 18.47
N MET A 324 -1.49 8.95 17.86
CA MET A 324 -0.42 8.72 16.91
C MET A 324 -0.86 9.03 15.47
N ASN A 325 -2.07 8.66 15.08
CA ASN A 325 -2.63 8.83 13.74
C ASN A 325 -3.58 10.04 13.67
N ARG A 326 -3.02 11.23 13.75
CA ARG A 326 -3.78 12.50 13.69
C ARG A 326 -4.12 12.91 12.27
N THR A 327 -3.41 12.40 11.29
CA THR A 327 -3.54 12.76 9.87
C THR A 327 -4.56 11.92 9.12
N GLY A 328 -5.01 10.81 9.72
CA GLY A 328 -5.91 9.89 9.07
C GLY A 328 -5.23 8.90 8.13
N ALA A 329 -3.95 8.62 8.32
CA ALA A 329 -3.21 7.62 7.58
C ALA A 329 -3.89 6.23 7.64
N GLN A 330 -3.69 5.43 6.59
CA GLN A 330 -4.28 4.09 6.50
C GLN A 330 -3.21 3.02 6.33
N LEU A 331 -3.46 1.85 6.93
CA LEU A 331 -2.68 0.64 6.74
C LEU A 331 -3.53 -0.40 6.00
N ILE A 332 -3.10 -0.83 4.83
CA ILE A 332 -3.69 -1.95 4.09
C ILE A 332 -2.64 -3.05 4.04
N PHE A 333 -2.96 -4.23 4.54
CA PHE A 333 -1.99 -5.32 4.49
C PHE A 333 -2.63 -6.66 4.15
N THR A 334 -1.83 -7.55 3.57
CA THR A 334 -2.18 -8.95 3.43
C THR A 334 -1.50 -9.77 4.50
N SER A 335 -2.15 -10.83 4.96
CA SER A 335 -1.58 -11.78 5.91
C SER A 335 -2.18 -13.17 5.75
N HIS A 336 -1.40 -14.18 6.10
CA HIS A 336 -1.89 -15.54 6.35
C HIS A 336 -1.74 -15.95 7.82
N ASP A 337 -1.21 -15.05 8.66
CA ASP A 337 -1.10 -15.28 10.09
C ASP A 337 -2.43 -15.04 10.82
N ALA A 338 -3.14 -16.12 11.11
CA ALA A 338 -4.40 -16.07 11.83
C ALA A 338 -4.28 -15.52 13.26
N THR A 339 -3.08 -15.40 13.84
CA THR A 339 -2.91 -14.86 15.20
C THR A 339 -3.37 -13.41 15.31
N LEU A 340 -3.27 -12.63 14.23
CA LEU A 340 -3.77 -11.25 14.16
C LEU A 340 -5.31 -11.14 14.27
N LEU A 341 -6.05 -12.25 14.04
CA LEU A 341 -7.50 -12.36 14.25
C LEU A 341 -7.85 -12.77 15.68
N GLY A 342 -6.83 -13.02 16.52
CA GLY A 342 -6.99 -13.47 17.89
C GLY A 342 -7.55 -12.41 18.83
N ASN A 343 -7.92 -12.87 20.04
CA ASN A 343 -8.44 -12.02 21.11
C ASN A 343 -7.43 -11.87 22.27
N ILE A 344 -6.19 -12.33 22.11
CA ILE A 344 -5.17 -12.36 23.19
C ILE A 344 -3.96 -11.52 22.75
N PRO A 345 -3.51 -10.56 23.57
CA PRO A 345 -4.07 -10.14 24.87
C PRO A 345 -5.39 -9.36 24.74
N MET A 346 -5.65 -8.75 23.59
CA MET A 346 -6.90 -8.08 23.23
C MET A 346 -7.18 -8.26 21.75
N ARG A 347 -8.43 -8.01 21.33
CA ARG A 347 -8.80 -8.00 19.92
C ARG A 347 -8.15 -6.83 19.21
N LEU A 348 -7.33 -7.12 18.21
CA LEU A 348 -6.57 -6.12 17.44
C LEU A 348 -7.41 -5.50 16.31
N LEU A 349 -8.17 -6.34 15.58
CA LEU A 349 -8.93 -5.95 14.39
C LEU A 349 -10.43 -6.01 14.65
N ASP A 350 -11.16 -4.98 14.23
CA ASP A 350 -12.62 -4.93 14.23
C ASP A 350 -13.19 -5.58 12.96
N SER A 351 -14.45 -6.03 12.99
CA SER A 351 -15.05 -6.75 11.85
C SER A 351 -14.97 -6.00 10.52
N PRO A 352 -15.18 -4.67 10.46
CA PRO A 352 -15.05 -3.90 9.22
C PRO A 352 -13.62 -3.81 8.67
N GLU A 353 -12.63 -4.12 9.48
CA GLU A 353 -11.20 -4.06 9.11
C GLU A 353 -10.71 -5.38 8.51
N VAL A 354 -11.48 -6.47 8.66
CA VAL A 354 -11.09 -7.81 8.23
C VAL A 354 -11.75 -8.17 6.91
N TRP A 355 -10.94 -8.58 5.97
CA TRP A 355 -11.33 -9.00 4.64
C TRP A 355 -10.76 -10.37 4.33
N PHE A 356 -11.49 -11.17 3.57
CA PHE A 356 -11.07 -12.50 3.14
C PHE A 356 -10.99 -12.57 1.62
N THR A 357 -10.07 -13.40 1.13
CA THR A 357 -9.98 -13.74 -0.29
C THR A 357 -10.01 -15.24 -0.46
N GLU A 358 -10.82 -15.73 -1.41
CA GLU A 358 -10.83 -17.12 -1.81
C GLU A 358 -10.95 -17.26 -3.34
N LYS A 359 -10.74 -18.48 -3.82
CA LYS A 359 -10.99 -18.85 -5.20
C LYS A 359 -12.40 -19.43 -5.31
N ASN A 360 -13.19 -18.92 -6.27
CA ASN A 360 -14.44 -19.58 -6.62
C ASN A 360 -14.18 -20.83 -7.48
N ASP A 361 -15.25 -21.53 -7.84
CA ASP A 361 -15.20 -22.76 -8.63
C ASP A 361 -14.55 -22.59 -10.01
N GLU A 362 -14.56 -21.38 -10.55
CA GLU A 362 -13.90 -21.01 -11.80
C GLU A 362 -12.41 -20.62 -11.60
N GLY A 363 -11.91 -20.65 -10.36
CA GLY A 363 -10.57 -20.25 -9.98
C GLY A 363 -10.34 -18.73 -9.96
N ALA A 364 -11.38 -17.92 -10.12
CA ALA A 364 -11.33 -16.48 -9.96
C ALA A 364 -11.26 -16.10 -8.48
N SER A 365 -10.51 -15.03 -8.16
CA SER A 365 -10.41 -14.54 -6.78
C SER A 365 -11.58 -13.63 -6.45
N GLU A 366 -12.20 -13.89 -5.32
CA GLU A 366 -13.24 -13.06 -4.73
C GLU A 366 -12.74 -12.44 -3.42
N ILE A 367 -13.21 -11.23 -3.10
CA ILE A 367 -12.93 -10.56 -1.84
C ILE A 367 -14.25 -10.19 -1.16
N PHE A 368 -14.34 -10.51 0.13
CA PHE A 368 -15.52 -10.23 0.96
C PHE A 368 -15.10 -9.82 2.38
N SER A 369 -15.99 -9.15 3.09
CA SER A 369 -15.73 -8.62 4.42
C SER A 369 -16.22 -9.57 5.50
N LEU A 370 -15.54 -9.58 6.65
CA LEU A 370 -16.06 -10.24 7.86
C LEU A 370 -17.40 -9.67 8.31
N GLU A 371 -17.76 -8.43 7.96
CA GLU A 371 -19.08 -7.85 8.23
C GLU A 371 -20.23 -8.56 7.50
N GLU A 372 -19.95 -9.35 6.45
CA GLU A 372 -20.95 -10.11 5.72
C GLU A 372 -21.39 -11.37 6.48
N PHE A 373 -20.70 -11.71 7.58
CA PHE A 373 -21.00 -12.85 8.43
C PHE A 373 -21.61 -12.40 9.76
N ASP A 374 -22.54 -13.19 10.27
CA ASP A 374 -23.14 -12.97 11.59
C ASP A 374 -22.15 -13.36 12.70
N THR A 375 -21.29 -12.41 13.08
CA THR A 375 -20.29 -12.60 14.15
C THR A 375 -20.75 -11.92 15.44
N ARG A 376 -20.86 -12.71 16.51
CA ARG A 376 -21.19 -12.15 17.83
C ARG A 376 -19.98 -11.37 18.40
N PRO A 377 -20.19 -10.30 19.20
CA PRO A 377 -19.11 -9.44 19.70
C PRO A 377 -17.96 -10.15 20.45
N LYS A 378 -18.22 -11.32 21.02
CA LYS A 378 -17.24 -12.14 21.77
C LYS A 378 -16.77 -13.39 21.02
N SER A 379 -17.10 -13.51 19.74
CA SER A 379 -16.68 -14.66 18.93
C SER A 379 -15.17 -14.70 18.80
N ASN A 380 -14.60 -15.89 18.89
CA ASN A 380 -13.18 -16.09 18.56
C ASN A 380 -13.05 -16.21 17.04
N ILE A 381 -12.74 -15.08 16.39
CA ILE A 381 -12.62 -14.98 14.94
C ILE A 381 -11.48 -15.85 14.41
N GLN A 382 -10.35 -15.89 15.11
CA GLN A 382 -9.23 -16.76 14.76
C GLN A 382 -9.65 -18.22 14.68
N LYS A 383 -10.35 -18.73 15.71
CA LYS A 383 -10.84 -20.11 15.72
C LYS A 383 -11.83 -20.38 14.58
N GLN A 384 -12.79 -19.47 14.37
CA GLN A 384 -13.77 -19.59 13.30
C GLN A 384 -13.11 -19.59 11.92
N TYR A 385 -12.12 -18.72 11.69
CA TYR A 385 -11.33 -18.70 10.46
C TYR A 385 -10.60 -20.04 10.25
N LEU A 386 -9.83 -20.51 11.24
CA LEU A 386 -9.08 -21.77 11.15
C LEU A 386 -9.96 -23.02 10.98
N THR A 387 -11.24 -22.97 11.38
CA THR A 387 -12.22 -24.05 11.16
C THR A 387 -12.99 -23.89 9.85
N GLY A 388 -12.69 -22.88 9.03
CA GLY A 388 -13.30 -22.66 7.71
C GLY A 388 -14.69 -22.01 7.75
N ALA A 389 -15.10 -21.44 8.89
CA ALA A 389 -16.43 -20.82 9.02
C ALA A 389 -16.62 -19.61 8.09
N PHE A 390 -15.55 -19.00 7.62
CA PHE A 390 -15.56 -17.87 6.68
C PHE A 390 -15.03 -18.23 5.28
N GLY A 391 -14.80 -19.54 4.98
CA GLY A 391 -14.04 -19.90 3.79
C GLY A 391 -12.59 -19.47 3.88
N ALA A 392 -11.97 -19.17 2.75
CA ALA A 392 -10.63 -18.57 2.61
C ALA A 392 -9.48 -19.36 3.26
N ILE A 393 -9.67 -20.64 3.58
CA ILE A 393 -8.63 -21.53 4.11
C ILE A 393 -8.11 -22.50 3.03
N PRO A 394 -6.87 -23.00 3.16
CA PRO A 394 -6.34 -23.99 2.21
C PRO A 394 -7.09 -25.33 2.34
N THR A 395 -7.48 -25.90 1.22
CA THR A 395 -7.94 -27.31 1.15
C THR A 395 -6.74 -28.19 0.88
N THR A 396 -6.47 -29.18 1.75
CA THR A 396 -5.33 -30.09 1.62
C THR A 396 -5.80 -31.47 1.12
N TYR A 397 -5.18 -31.96 0.04
CA TYR A 397 -5.44 -33.27 -0.53
C TYR A 397 -4.20 -34.15 -0.35
N MET A 398 -4.21 -35.01 0.69
CA MET A 398 -3.08 -35.89 1.02
C MET A 398 -3.19 -37.31 0.42
N SER A 399 -4.33 -37.66 -0.18
CA SER A 399 -4.59 -39.00 -0.70
C SER A 399 -3.63 -39.43 -1.80
N GLU A 400 -3.38 -38.55 -2.78
CA GLU A 400 -2.47 -38.84 -3.90
C GLU A 400 -1.00 -38.96 -3.43
N LEU A 401 -0.57 -38.07 -2.52
CA LEU A 401 0.76 -38.14 -1.95
C LEU A 401 0.98 -39.44 -1.16
N ARG A 402 -0.02 -39.88 -0.40
CA ARG A 402 0.03 -41.18 0.31
C ARG A 402 0.16 -42.34 -0.67
N ALA A 403 -0.63 -42.34 -1.75
CA ALA A 403 -0.53 -43.40 -2.77
C ALA A 403 0.86 -43.48 -3.41
N ILE A 404 1.50 -42.34 -3.69
CA ILE A 404 2.88 -42.31 -4.23
C ILE A 404 3.86 -42.89 -3.20
N LEU A 405 3.80 -42.50 -1.94
CA LEU A 405 4.71 -42.99 -0.90
C LEU A 405 4.49 -44.47 -0.55
N GLU A 406 3.30 -45.01 -0.73
CA GLU A 406 2.98 -46.42 -0.52
C GLU A 406 3.43 -47.32 -1.72
N THR A 407 3.58 -46.74 -2.90
CA THR A 407 3.98 -47.48 -4.11
C THR A 407 5.50 -47.71 -4.19
N GLU A 408 6.30 -47.00 -3.44
CA GLU A 408 7.76 -47.14 -3.37
C GLU A 408 8.28 -48.09 -2.26
N GLN A 409 7.40 -48.77 -1.53
CA GLN A 409 7.70 -49.84 -0.57
C GLN A 409 7.35 -51.21 -1.14
#